data_2001614f762a0266160331e142490fc9
#
_entry.id   2001614f762a0266160331e142490fc9
#
_cell.length_a   1.000
_cell.length_b   1.000
_cell.length_c   1.000
_cell.angle_alpha   90.00
_cell.angle_beta   90.00
_cell.angle_gamma   90.00
#
_symmetry.space_group_name_H-M   'P 1'
#
loop_
_entity.id
_entity.type
_entity.pdbx_description
1 polymer ?
#
loop_
_entity_poly.entity_id
_entity_poly.type
_entity_poly.pdbx_seq_one_letter_code
_entity_poly.pdbx_strand_id
1 'polypeptide(L)'
;MNISEYQSYSNRTMPKGLSRGDLLANLSLGLAGESGEFVDLMKKHLYHGHYLDLDAVRSELGDILWYLSSISEALDLNLGKIAEMNIEKLRARYPDGFDSDRSKFRDDK
;
A
#
# COMPACT_ATOMS: atom_id res chain seq x y z
N MET A 1 -15.56 9.97 -0.05
CA MET A 1 -15.40 8.51 0.21
C MET A 1 -14.32 8.33 1.26
N ASN A 2 -14.59 7.59 2.32
CA ASN A 2 -13.56 7.24 3.31
C ASN A 2 -12.90 5.91 2.92
N ILE A 3 -11.85 5.53 3.67
CA ILE A 3 -11.05 4.36 3.29
C ILE A 3 -11.80 3.03 3.50
N SER A 4 -12.71 2.96 4.47
CA SER A 4 -13.54 1.76 4.67
C SER A 4 -14.55 1.59 3.53
N GLU A 5 -15.10 2.69 3.02
CA GLU A 5 -15.94 2.67 1.83
C GLU A 5 -15.14 2.24 0.61
N TYR A 6 -13.91 2.72 0.47
CA TYR A 6 -13.01 2.28 -0.60
C TYR A 6 -12.82 0.77 -0.55
N GLN A 7 -12.57 0.20 0.63
CA GLN A 7 -12.41 -1.25 0.79
C GLN A 7 -13.64 -2.02 0.30
N SER A 8 -14.83 -1.54 0.62
CA SER A 8 -16.08 -2.14 0.13
C SER A 8 -16.17 -2.10 -1.39
N TYR A 9 -15.84 -0.96 -2.01
CA TYR A 9 -15.88 -0.83 -3.46
C TYR A 9 -14.82 -1.70 -4.15
N SER A 10 -13.59 -1.72 -3.63
CA SER A 10 -12.51 -2.50 -4.22
C SER A 10 -12.77 -3.99 -4.16
N ASN A 11 -13.50 -4.47 -3.15
CA ASN A 11 -13.86 -5.87 -3.00
C ASN A 11 -14.66 -6.43 -4.19
N ARG A 12 -15.37 -5.57 -4.92
CA ARG A 12 -16.16 -5.98 -6.08
C ARG A 12 -15.32 -6.58 -7.22
N THR A 13 -14.05 -6.21 -7.29
CA THR A 13 -13.16 -6.65 -8.37
C THR A 13 -12.16 -7.71 -7.92
N MET A 14 -12.27 -8.21 -6.70
CA MET A 14 -11.42 -9.30 -6.23
C MET A 14 -11.69 -10.59 -7.00
N PRO A 15 -10.62 -11.39 -7.28
CA PRO A 15 -10.79 -12.70 -7.87
C PRO A 15 -11.69 -13.60 -7.02
N LYS A 16 -12.51 -14.41 -7.70
CA LYS A 16 -13.43 -15.35 -7.05
C LYS A 16 -13.06 -16.78 -7.41
N GLY A 17 -13.43 -17.72 -6.55
CA GLY A 17 -13.23 -19.14 -6.82
C GLY A 17 -11.82 -19.66 -6.56
N LEU A 18 -10.93 -18.86 -6.00
CA LEU A 18 -9.60 -19.28 -5.62
C LEU A 18 -9.59 -19.85 -4.20
N SER A 19 -8.70 -20.80 -3.93
CA SER A 19 -8.41 -21.19 -2.55
C SER A 19 -7.82 -19.99 -1.80
N ARG A 20 -7.89 -20.03 -0.46
CA ARG A 20 -7.33 -18.96 0.37
C ARG A 20 -5.84 -18.75 0.08
N GLY A 21 -5.08 -19.85 -0.04
CA GLY A 21 -3.65 -19.79 -0.34
C GLY A 21 -3.36 -19.16 -1.70
N ASP A 22 -4.09 -19.58 -2.73
CA ASP A 22 -3.93 -19.05 -4.08
C ASP A 22 -4.33 -17.56 -4.15
N LEU A 23 -5.38 -17.18 -3.44
CA LEU A 23 -5.81 -15.77 -3.37
C LEU A 23 -4.72 -14.91 -2.73
N LEU A 24 -4.21 -15.32 -1.58
CA LEU A 24 -3.15 -14.58 -0.88
C LEU A 24 -1.87 -14.48 -1.72
N ALA A 25 -1.48 -15.56 -2.40
CA ALA A 25 -0.34 -15.55 -3.30
C ALA A 25 -0.56 -14.59 -4.47
N ASN A 26 -1.72 -14.66 -5.11
CA ASN A 26 -2.08 -13.77 -6.23
C ASN A 26 -1.99 -12.30 -5.80
N LEU A 27 -2.61 -11.94 -4.69
CA LEU A 27 -2.65 -10.56 -4.20
C LEU A 27 -1.26 -10.07 -3.77
N SER A 28 -0.48 -10.92 -3.12
CA SER A 28 0.88 -10.56 -2.66
C SER A 28 1.83 -10.32 -3.84
N LEU A 29 1.79 -11.21 -4.84
CA LEU A 29 2.58 -11.06 -6.05
C LEU A 29 2.16 -9.82 -6.84
N GLY A 30 0.85 -9.53 -6.90
CA GLY A 30 0.33 -8.33 -7.53
C GLY A 30 0.81 -7.05 -6.86
N LEU A 31 0.84 -7.03 -5.53
CA LEU A 31 1.39 -5.89 -4.79
C LEU A 31 2.86 -5.63 -5.14
N ALA A 32 3.67 -6.67 -5.20
CA ALA A 32 5.07 -6.55 -5.60
C ALA A 32 5.20 -6.04 -7.04
N GLY A 33 4.37 -6.57 -7.94
CA GLY A 33 4.36 -6.16 -9.35
C GLY A 33 4.03 -4.69 -9.54
N GLU A 34 2.96 -4.22 -8.91
CA GLU A 34 2.54 -2.81 -9.02
C GLU A 34 3.54 -1.87 -8.35
N SER A 35 4.11 -2.27 -7.22
CA SER A 35 5.18 -1.51 -6.57
C SER A 35 6.39 -1.37 -7.50
N GLY A 36 6.73 -2.45 -8.21
CA GLY A 36 7.81 -2.43 -9.20
C GLY A 36 7.51 -1.52 -10.39
N GLU A 37 6.28 -1.49 -10.87
CA GLU A 37 5.87 -0.58 -11.95
C GLU A 37 5.98 0.89 -11.53
N PHE A 38 5.58 1.22 -10.30
CA PHE A 38 5.77 2.55 -9.75
C PHE A 38 7.27 2.91 -9.67
N VAL A 39 8.09 2.00 -9.17
CA VAL A 39 9.55 2.20 -9.07
C VAL A 39 10.16 2.43 -10.46
N ASP A 40 9.69 1.70 -11.48
CA ASP A 40 10.17 1.88 -12.86
C ASP A 40 9.85 3.28 -13.41
N LEU A 41 8.66 3.81 -13.14
CA LEU A 41 8.32 5.19 -13.48
C LEU A 41 9.31 6.18 -12.86
N MET A 42 9.62 5.99 -11.59
CA MET A 42 10.59 6.86 -10.88
C MET A 42 11.98 6.74 -11.46
N LYS A 43 12.45 5.52 -11.75
CA LYS A 43 13.76 5.27 -12.33
C LYS A 43 13.90 5.95 -13.70
N LYS A 44 12.89 5.81 -14.55
CA LYS A 44 12.91 6.43 -15.88
C LYS A 44 12.92 7.95 -15.81
N HIS A 45 12.17 8.52 -14.87
CA HIS A 45 12.18 9.97 -14.66
C HIS A 45 13.52 10.46 -14.13
N LEU A 46 14.08 9.81 -13.12
CA LEU A 46 15.27 10.27 -12.42
C LEU A 46 16.56 10.02 -13.21
N TYR A 47 16.63 8.91 -13.96
CA TYR A 47 17.89 8.47 -14.57
C TYR A 47 17.85 8.36 -16.09
N HIS A 48 16.67 8.31 -16.70
CA HIS A 48 16.53 8.13 -18.14
C HIS A 48 15.90 9.34 -18.84
N GLY A 49 15.72 10.45 -18.12
CA GLY A 49 15.22 11.70 -18.71
C GLY A 49 13.75 11.69 -19.14
N HIS A 50 12.95 10.72 -18.69
CA HIS A 50 11.54 10.70 -19.02
C HIS A 50 10.78 11.78 -18.23
N TYR A 51 9.81 12.40 -18.90
CA TYR A 51 8.83 13.26 -18.22
C TYR A 51 8.07 12.45 -17.17
N LEU A 52 7.83 13.05 -16.00
CA LEU A 52 7.03 12.42 -14.97
C LEU A 52 5.54 12.62 -15.26
N ASP A 53 4.90 11.58 -15.77
CA ASP A 53 3.46 11.58 -16.02
C ASP A 53 2.72 11.32 -14.70
N LEU A 54 2.13 12.35 -14.13
CA LEU A 54 1.44 12.25 -12.85
C LEU A 54 0.16 11.39 -12.92
N ASP A 55 -0.48 11.31 -14.09
CA ASP A 55 -1.63 10.42 -14.25
C ASP A 55 -1.20 8.94 -14.21
N ALA A 56 -0.05 8.62 -14.80
CA ALA A 56 0.53 7.28 -14.68
C ALA A 56 0.90 6.97 -13.23
N VAL A 57 1.46 7.93 -12.50
CA VAL A 57 1.77 7.79 -11.07
C VAL A 57 0.51 7.52 -10.26
N ARG A 58 -0.55 8.31 -10.49
CA ARG A 58 -1.84 8.11 -9.80
C ARG A 58 -2.41 6.73 -10.07
N SER A 59 -2.32 6.26 -11.31
CA SER A 59 -2.80 4.94 -11.70
C SER A 59 -2.07 3.83 -10.94
N GLU A 60 -0.74 3.89 -10.90
CA GLU A 60 0.05 2.86 -10.20
C GLU A 60 -0.17 2.91 -8.68
N LEU A 61 -0.25 4.10 -8.10
CA LEU A 61 -0.54 4.23 -6.67
C LEU A 61 -1.94 3.71 -6.33
N GLY A 62 -2.91 3.95 -7.22
CA GLY A 62 -4.25 3.39 -7.08
C GLY A 62 -4.25 1.87 -7.11
N ASP A 63 -3.48 1.27 -8.01
CA ASP A 63 -3.37 -0.19 -8.09
C ASP A 63 -2.70 -0.77 -6.84
N ILE A 64 -1.68 -0.10 -6.30
CA ILE A 64 -1.06 -0.49 -5.03
C ILE A 64 -2.09 -0.44 -3.90
N LEU A 65 -2.88 0.64 -3.83
CA LEU A 65 -3.93 0.77 -2.82
C LEU A 65 -4.97 -0.34 -2.95
N TRP A 66 -5.34 -0.72 -4.19
CA TRP A 66 -6.27 -1.82 -4.43
C TRP A 66 -5.74 -3.14 -3.84
N TYR A 67 -4.44 -3.44 -4.04
CA TYR A 67 -3.84 -4.64 -3.47
C TYR A 67 -3.79 -4.60 -1.94
N LEU A 68 -3.49 -3.44 -1.35
CA LEU A 68 -3.52 -3.29 0.12
C LEU A 68 -4.92 -3.55 0.66
N SER A 69 -5.93 -3.00 0.00
CA SER A 69 -7.34 -3.18 0.37
C SER A 69 -7.77 -4.64 0.21
N SER A 70 -7.40 -5.26 -0.90
CA SER A 70 -7.80 -6.64 -1.22
C SER A 70 -7.14 -7.66 -0.28
N ILE A 71 -5.87 -7.46 0.06
CA ILE A 71 -5.17 -8.29 1.04
C ILE A 71 -5.85 -8.16 2.41
N SER A 72 -6.20 -6.94 2.81
CA SER A 72 -6.92 -6.69 4.06
C SER A 72 -8.24 -7.46 4.09
N GLU A 73 -9.02 -7.37 3.01
CA GLU A 73 -10.30 -8.07 2.89
C GLU A 73 -10.11 -9.59 2.96
N ALA A 74 -9.11 -10.12 2.25
CA ALA A 74 -8.82 -11.56 2.25
C ALA A 74 -8.43 -12.09 3.63
N LEU A 75 -7.88 -11.25 4.49
CA LEU A 75 -7.46 -11.60 5.84
C LEU A 75 -8.45 -11.16 6.91
N ASP A 76 -9.64 -10.72 6.55
CA ASP A 76 -10.66 -10.22 7.47
C ASP A 76 -10.18 -9.01 8.29
N LEU A 77 -9.36 -8.16 7.68
CA LEU A 77 -8.86 -6.93 8.31
C LEU A 77 -9.58 -5.72 7.71
N ASN A 78 -9.75 -4.69 8.52
CA ASN A 78 -10.31 -3.41 8.08
C ASN A 78 -9.16 -2.47 7.73
N LEU A 79 -9.13 -1.98 6.50
CA LEU A 79 -8.06 -1.10 6.01
C LEU A 79 -8.00 0.22 6.80
N GLY A 80 -9.16 0.75 7.18
CA GLY A 80 -9.24 1.96 8.02
C GLY A 80 -8.58 1.74 9.38
N LYS A 81 -8.77 0.56 9.97
CA LYS A 81 -8.14 0.20 11.24
C LYS A 81 -6.61 0.05 11.09
N ILE A 82 -6.16 -0.53 9.99
CA ILE A 82 -4.73 -0.60 9.68
C ILE A 82 -4.13 0.82 9.61
N ALA A 83 -4.83 1.74 8.96
CA ALA A 83 -4.39 3.13 8.86
C ALA A 83 -4.31 3.80 10.24
N GLU A 84 -5.34 3.61 11.09
CA GLU A 84 -5.34 4.14 12.46
C GLU A 84 -4.16 3.60 13.28
N MET A 85 -3.94 2.29 13.25
CA MET A 85 -2.84 1.66 13.97
C MET A 85 -1.48 2.16 13.49
N ASN A 86 -1.36 2.41 12.19
CA ASN A 86 -0.12 2.97 11.64
C ASN A 86 0.13 4.39 12.17
N ILE A 87 -0.89 5.24 12.20
CA ILE A 87 -0.77 6.60 12.72
C ILE A 87 -0.41 6.58 14.21
N GLU A 88 -1.03 5.72 15.01
CA GLU A 88 -0.72 5.57 16.44
C GLU A 88 0.73 5.16 16.66
N LYS A 89 1.21 4.21 15.86
CA LYS A 89 2.60 3.75 15.90
C LYS A 89 3.58 4.89 15.57
N LEU A 90 3.28 5.67 14.55
CA LEU A 90 4.11 6.81 14.13
C LEU A 90 4.13 7.92 15.18
N ARG A 91 3.00 8.20 15.84
CA ARG A 91 2.95 9.16 16.94
C ARG A 91 3.79 8.73 18.13
N ALA A 92 3.80 7.43 18.43
CA ALA A 92 4.63 6.89 19.51
C ALA A 92 6.12 6.98 19.19
N ARG A 93 6.51 6.67 17.93
CA ARG A 93 7.91 6.75 17.49
C ARG A 93 8.41 8.19 17.34
N TYR A 94 7.56 9.07 16.80
CA TYR A 94 7.91 10.44 16.41
C TYR A 94 6.86 11.43 16.91
N PRO A 95 6.76 11.65 18.24
CA PRO A 95 5.70 12.51 18.80
C PRO A 95 5.76 13.96 18.30
N ASP A 96 6.94 14.44 17.90
CA ASP A 96 7.18 15.80 17.41
C ASP A 96 7.56 15.84 15.92
N GLY A 97 7.18 14.79 15.16
CA GLY A 97 7.58 14.62 13.76
C GLY A 97 8.81 13.72 13.63
N PHE A 98 9.23 13.44 12.39
CA PHE A 98 10.35 12.53 12.13
C PHE A 98 11.64 13.03 12.77
N ASP A 99 12.40 12.10 13.38
CA ASP A 99 13.69 12.34 14.03
C ASP A 99 14.59 11.13 13.75
N SER A 100 15.76 11.37 13.14
CA SER A 100 16.73 10.33 12.79
C SER A 100 17.20 9.52 13.99
N ASP A 101 17.44 10.18 15.13
CA ASP A 101 17.91 9.50 16.34
C ASP A 101 16.82 8.58 16.89
N ARG A 102 15.56 9.02 16.89
CA ARG A 102 14.45 8.16 17.31
C ARG A 102 14.28 6.98 16.35
N SER A 103 14.55 7.14 15.06
CA SER A 103 14.54 6.04 14.11
C SER A 103 15.64 5.01 14.40
N LYS A 104 16.85 5.47 14.72
CA LYS A 104 17.99 4.60 15.02
C LYS A 104 17.85 3.84 16.34
N PHE A 105 17.29 4.46 17.35
CA PHE A 105 17.27 3.95 18.73
C PHE A 105 15.89 3.58 19.24
N ARG A 106 14.96 3.25 18.35
CA ARG A 106 13.61 2.85 18.73
C ARG A 106 13.59 1.43 19.31
N ASP A 107 12.69 1.20 20.26
CA ASP A 107 12.53 -0.07 20.95
C ASP A 107 11.51 -1.01 20.31
N ASP A 108 10.67 -0.50 19.39
CA ASP A 108 9.52 -1.19 18.83
C ASP A 108 9.79 -1.87 17.48
N LYS A 109 11.00 -2.27 17.22
CA LYS A 109 11.42 -2.91 15.97
C LYS A 109 10.65 -4.18 15.65
#